data_f581481f830bc10c3ae68e73896bb625
#
_entry.id   f581481f830bc10c3ae68e73896bb625
#
_cell.length_a   1.000
_cell.length_b   1.000
_cell.length_c   1.000
_cell.angle_alpha   90.00
_cell.angle_beta   90.00
_cell.angle_gamma   90.00
#
_symmetry.space_group_name_H-M   'P 1'
#
loop_
_entity.id
_entity.type
_entity.pdbx_description
1 polymer ?
#
loop_
_entity_poly.entity_id
_entity_poly.type
_entity_poly.pdbx_seq_one_letter_code
_entity_poly.pdbx_strand_id
1 'polypeptide(L)'
;MRKDIFTGKVTSINHEKNYVSVAYIHNDRKKTITCRMSEKETDDKTPEKIKHVYRVGDEVSFQVKGVNRGANLIAYNLKFLYNNELQKLLDKAAADNRFTGYLKRADDALFIKERGSYIFFPLEISKWEKAPTEEEYNEPVEFRLLHTDKPGRISAELFNHDYIPDFRKAIQAYKHNTPVEAVVTRISPYAIYLDLYGGNLQSKLPLTKGQNSDLKVGDTLLVRFSYLGNTRIVTERV
;
A
#
# COMPACT_ATOMS: atom_id res chain seq x y z
N MET A 1 20.86 3.77 -33.51
CA MET A 1 19.79 2.79 -33.75
C MET A 1 18.56 3.22 -33.00
N ARG A 2 17.43 3.49 -33.65
CA ARG A 2 16.15 3.68 -32.97
C ARG A 2 15.77 2.34 -32.34
N LYS A 3 15.62 2.29 -31.05
CA LYS A 3 15.12 1.09 -30.36
C LYS A 3 13.62 1.03 -30.57
N ASP A 4 13.10 -0.02 -31.18
CA ASP A 4 11.68 -0.17 -31.45
C ASP A 4 10.92 -0.24 -30.11
N ILE A 5 9.86 0.57 -30.01
CA ILE A 5 8.95 0.57 -28.87
C ILE A 5 7.73 -0.25 -29.27
N PHE A 6 7.41 -1.24 -28.47
CA PHE A 6 6.22 -2.08 -28.61
C PHE A 6 5.17 -1.69 -27.59
N THR A 7 3.91 -1.99 -27.89
CA THR A 7 2.78 -1.89 -26.95
C THR A 7 2.16 -3.26 -26.77
N GLY A 8 1.61 -3.49 -25.59
CA GLY A 8 0.95 -4.76 -25.28
C GLY A 8 0.21 -4.71 -23.95
N LYS A 9 -0.48 -5.80 -23.63
CA LYS A 9 -1.33 -5.93 -22.48
C LYS A 9 -0.74 -6.90 -21.47
N VAL A 10 -0.69 -6.52 -20.20
CA VAL A 10 -0.28 -7.39 -19.09
C VAL A 10 -1.31 -8.52 -18.93
N THR A 11 -0.85 -9.76 -19.02
CA THR A 11 -1.69 -10.97 -18.92
C THR A 11 -1.49 -11.74 -17.63
N SER A 12 -0.31 -11.66 -17.03
CA SER A 12 -0.03 -12.26 -15.73
C SER A 12 1.08 -11.50 -15.00
N ILE A 13 1.10 -11.66 -13.67
CA ILE A 13 2.11 -11.07 -12.79
C ILE A 13 2.66 -12.17 -11.90
N ASN A 14 3.98 -12.21 -11.79
CA ASN A 14 4.68 -13.04 -10.83
C ASN A 14 5.39 -12.13 -9.83
N HIS A 15 4.82 -12.00 -8.64
CA HIS A 15 5.35 -11.12 -7.58
C HIS A 15 6.66 -11.65 -7.00
N GLU A 16 6.80 -12.96 -6.83
CA GLU A 16 8.01 -13.61 -6.29
C GLU A 16 9.24 -13.30 -7.14
N LYS A 17 9.10 -13.44 -8.46
CA LYS A 17 10.19 -13.22 -9.41
C LYS A 17 10.25 -11.79 -9.95
N ASN A 18 9.33 -10.92 -9.53
CA ASN A 18 9.23 -9.53 -9.97
C ASN A 18 9.09 -9.37 -11.51
N TYR A 19 8.25 -10.22 -12.14
CA TYR A 19 7.99 -10.20 -13.58
C TYR A 19 6.52 -10.00 -13.91
N VAL A 20 6.27 -9.37 -15.06
CA VAL A 20 5.00 -9.40 -15.76
C VAL A 20 5.14 -10.13 -17.09
N SER A 21 4.08 -10.83 -17.51
CA SER A 21 3.94 -11.34 -18.88
C SER A 21 3.09 -10.36 -19.68
N VAL A 22 3.56 -9.97 -20.85
CA VAL A 22 2.90 -9.01 -21.72
C VAL A 22 2.57 -9.69 -23.05
N ALA A 23 1.29 -9.72 -23.42
CA ALA A 23 0.84 -10.11 -24.75
C ALA A 23 0.93 -8.91 -25.70
N TYR A 24 1.53 -9.08 -26.85
CA TYR A 24 1.70 -8.03 -27.88
C TYR A 24 1.59 -8.61 -29.29
N ILE A 25 1.38 -7.75 -30.27
CA ILE A 25 1.36 -8.14 -31.69
C ILE A 25 2.69 -7.74 -32.32
N HIS A 26 3.30 -8.69 -33.01
CA HIS A 26 4.50 -8.44 -33.81
C HIS A 26 4.43 -9.26 -35.09
N ASN A 27 4.52 -8.59 -36.26
CA ASN A 27 4.34 -9.17 -37.57
C ASN A 27 3.01 -9.98 -37.67
N ASP A 28 1.90 -9.35 -37.29
CA ASP A 28 0.54 -9.92 -37.31
C ASP A 28 0.36 -11.20 -36.47
N ARG A 29 1.32 -11.53 -35.62
CA ARG A 29 1.25 -12.68 -34.72
C ARG A 29 1.21 -12.22 -33.28
N LYS A 30 0.29 -12.81 -32.52
CA LYS A 30 0.21 -12.64 -31.07
C LYS A 30 1.39 -13.36 -30.42
N LYS A 31 2.19 -12.62 -29.67
CA LYS A 31 3.35 -13.13 -28.91
C LYS A 31 3.20 -12.75 -27.42
N THR A 32 3.89 -13.49 -26.58
CA THR A 32 4.00 -13.17 -25.15
C THR A 32 5.49 -12.97 -24.83
N ILE A 33 5.80 -11.94 -24.05
CA ILE A 33 7.14 -11.63 -23.59
C ILE A 33 7.12 -11.34 -22.09
N THR A 34 8.21 -11.70 -21.39
CA THR A 34 8.38 -11.43 -19.98
C THR A 34 9.20 -10.17 -19.77
N CYS A 35 8.78 -9.32 -18.85
CA CYS A 35 9.45 -8.08 -18.48
C CYS A 35 9.60 -7.98 -16.96
N ARG A 36 10.75 -7.53 -16.47
CA ARG A 36 10.91 -7.18 -15.04
C ARG A 36 10.11 -5.93 -14.70
N MET A 37 9.43 -5.94 -13.56
CA MET A 37 8.64 -4.80 -13.08
C MET A 37 9.51 -3.67 -12.53
N SER A 38 10.73 -3.95 -12.10
CA SER A 38 11.69 -2.95 -11.64
C SER A 38 13.02 -3.13 -12.36
N GLU A 39 13.38 -2.20 -13.24
CA GLU A 39 14.79 -1.94 -13.51
C GLU A 39 15.27 -0.92 -12.48
N LYS A 40 16.29 -1.27 -11.68
CA LYS A 40 17.09 -0.26 -10.99
C LYS A 40 17.84 0.51 -12.08
N GLU A 41 17.35 1.67 -12.47
CA GLU A 41 18.24 2.66 -13.07
C GLU A 41 19.18 3.10 -11.94
N THR A 42 20.44 2.66 -12.03
CA THR A 42 21.53 3.10 -11.18
C THR A 42 21.93 4.51 -11.59
N ASP A 43 21.14 5.49 -11.13
CA ASP A 43 21.56 6.89 -11.10
C ASP A 43 21.11 7.47 -9.74
N ASP A 44 22.11 7.61 -8.87
CA ASP A 44 22.01 8.00 -7.44
C ASP A 44 21.53 9.46 -7.21
N LYS A 45 20.86 10.12 -8.14
CA LYS A 45 20.56 11.56 -8.03
C LYS A 45 19.15 12.00 -8.38
N THR A 46 18.21 11.11 -8.64
CA THR A 46 16.81 11.50 -8.90
C THR A 46 15.88 11.05 -7.77
N PRO A 47 14.93 11.90 -7.32
CA PRO A 47 13.95 11.50 -6.32
C PRO A 47 13.21 10.26 -6.80
N GLU A 48 12.99 9.29 -5.89
CA GLU A 48 12.31 8.03 -6.16
C GLU A 48 11.02 8.28 -6.96
N LYS A 49 11.04 7.97 -8.26
CA LYS A 49 9.82 7.94 -9.05
C LYS A 49 8.90 6.87 -8.45
N ILE A 50 7.69 7.27 -8.14
CA ILE A 50 6.64 6.39 -7.64
C ILE A 50 6.52 5.21 -8.61
N LYS A 51 6.88 4.01 -8.15
CA LYS A 51 6.76 2.79 -8.93
C LYS A 51 5.30 2.49 -9.18
N HIS A 52 4.91 2.35 -10.45
CA HIS A 52 3.57 1.89 -10.79
C HIS A 52 3.37 0.43 -10.31
N VAL A 53 2.26 0.17 -9.63
CA VAL A 53 1.85 -1.19 -9.28
C VAL A 53 1.13 -1.78 -10.48
N TYR A 54 1.82 -2.63 -11.24
CA TYR A 54 1.25 -3.27 -12.44
C TYR A 54 0.11 -4.22 -12.07
N ARG A 55 -0.89 -4.27 -12.96
CA ARG A 55 -2.09 -5.10 -12.82
C ARG A 55 -2.36 -5.84 -14.11
N VAL A 56 -3.02 -6.99 -14.01
CA VAL A 56 -3.53 -7.69 -15.19
C VAL A 56 -4.52 -6.77 -15.91
N GLY A 57 -4.36 -6.67 -17.24
CA GLY A 57 -5.15 -5.74 -18.04
C GLY A 57 -4.49 -4.40 -18.32
N ASP A 58 -3.37 -4.07 -17.66
CA ASP A 58 -2.62 -2.85 -17.96
C ASP A 58 -2.10 -2.88 -19.40
N GLU A 59 -2.38 -1.82 -20.13
CA GLU A 59 -1.72 -1.54 -21.40
C GLU A 59 -0.39 -0.85 -21.12
N VAL A 60 0.66 -1.37 -21.73
CA VAL A 60 2.04 -0.97 -21.45
C VAL A 60 2.83 -0.75 -22.73
N SER A 61 3.83 0.11 -22.66
CA SER A 61 4.89 0.18 -23.69
C SER A 61 6.19 -0.41 -23.14
N PHE A 62 6.97 -1.02 -24.00
CA PHE A 62 8.25 -1.65 -23.65
C PHE A 62 9.19 -1.72 -24.84
N GLN A 63 10.44 -2.03 -24.58
CA GLN A 63 11.46 -2.30 -25.60
C GLN A 63 11.91 -3.75 -25.50
N VAL A 64 12.44 -4.30 -26.57
CA VAL A 64 12.90 -5.68 -26.66
C VAL A 64 14.40 -5.74 -26.91
N LYS A 65 15.09 -6.63 -26.21
CA LYS A 65 16.49 -6.96 -26.47
C LYS A 65 16.69 -8.47 -26.55
N GLY A 66 17.59 -8.89 -27.42
CA GLY A 66 18.05 -10.29 -27.44
C GLY A 66 18.97 -10.58 -26.27
N VAL A 67 18.82 -11.75 -25.66
CA VAL A 67 19.77 -12.26 -24.66
C VAL A 67 20.85 -13.07 -25.39
N ASN A 68 22.13 -12.82 -25.10
CA ASN A 68 23.28 -13.46 -25.74
C ASN A 68 23.12 -14.99 -25.84
N ARG A 69 23.31 -15.50 -27.09
CA ARG A 69 23.36 -16.92 -27.48
C ARG A 69 22.05 -17.69 -27.37
N GLY A 70 20.96 -17.18 -27.94
CA GLY A 70 19.72 -17.93 -28.12
C GLY A 70 18.59 -17.03 -28.62
N ALA A 71 17.54 -17.62 -29.19
CA ALA A 71 16.37 -16.90 -29.70
C ALA A 71 15.48 -16.26 -28.61
N ASN A 72 15.97 -16.14 -27.40
CA ASN A 72 15.20 -15.61 -26.28
C ASN A 72 15.23 -14.07 -26.28
N LEU A 73 14.06 -13.48 -26.43
CA LEU A 73 13.83 -12.05 -26.30
C LEU A 73 13.35 -11.76 -24.88
N ILE A 74 13.85 -10.68 -24.30
CA ILE A 74 13.32 -10.12 -23.06
C ILE A 74 12.87 -8.69 -23.28
N ALA A 75 11.78 -8.31 -22.60
CA ALA A 75 11.33 -6.93 -22.57
C ALA A 75 12.03 -6.18 -21.43
N TYR A 76 12.23 -4.88 -21.65
CA TYR A 76 12.77 -3.95 -20.67
C TYR A 76 12.16 -2.56 -20.87
N ASN A 77 12.41 -1.64 -19.95
CA ASN A 77 11.85 -0.27 -19.97
C ASN A 77 10.31 -0.27 -20.05
N LEU A 78 9.70 -1.07 -19.17
CA LEU A 78 8.25 -1.20 -19.09
C LEU A 78 7.64 0.10 -18.55
N LYS A 79 6.64 0.64 -19.28
CA LYS A 79 5.92 1.85 -18.89
C LYS A 79 4.43 1.61 -18.97
N PHE A 80 3.70 1.94 -17.91
CA PHE A 80 2.25 1.96 -17.90
C PHE A 80 1.70 3.02 -18.86
N LEU A 81 0.65 2.68 -19.59
CA LEU A 81 -0.10 3.59 -20.45
C LEU A 81 -1.49 3.87 -19.87
N TYR A 82 -2.34 2.83 -19.77
CA TYR A 82 -3.69 2.93 -19.21
C TYR A 82 -4.24 1.54 -18.87
N ASN A 83 -5.40 1.50 -18.17
CA ASN A 83 -6.15 0.27 -17.90
C ASN A 83 -7.64 0.62 -17.84
N ASN A 84 -8.39 0.19 -18.85
CA ASN A 84 -9.82 0.51 -18.98
C ASN A 84 -10.67 -0.12 -17.87
N GLU A 85 -10.35 -1.34 -17.42
CA GLU A 85 -11.09 -1.97 -16.32
C GLU A 85 -10.82 -1.26 -14.99
N LEU A 86 -9.58 -0.83 -14.76
CA LEU A 86 -9.25 -0.01 -13.60
C LEU A 86 -10.02 1.32 -13.64
N GLN A 87 -10.10 1.98 -14.81
CA GLN A 87 -10.86 3.23 -14.93
C GLN A 87 -12.32 3.06 -14.56
N LYS A 88 -12.98 1.98 -15.02
CA LYS A 88 -14.36 1.68 -14.62
C LYS A 88 -14.53 1.53 -13.09
N LEU A 89 -13.55 0.90 -12.43
CA LEU A 89 -13.56 0.78 -10.96
C LEU A 89 -13.38 2.14 -10.28
N LEU A 90 -12.52 3.02 -10.82
CA LEU A 90 -12.34 4.37 -10.30
C LEU A 90 -13.60 5.23 -10.46
N ASP A 91 -14.27 5.13 -11.62
CA ASP A 91 -15.54 5.83 -11.86
C ASP A 91 -16.62 5.35 -10.88
N LYS A 92 -16.69 4.02 -10.64
CA LYS A 92 -17.57 3.46 -9.61
C LYS A 92 -17.18 3.94 -8.21
N ALA A 93 -15.89 3.98 -7.87
CA ALA A 93 -15.42 4.44 -6.57
C ALA A 93 -15.77 5.91 -6.30
N ALA A 94 -15.82 6.74 -7.35
CA ALA A 94 -16.23 8.14 -7.23
C ALA A 94 -17.73 8.28 -6.88
N ALA A 95 -18.57 7.32 -7.31
CA ALA A 95 -20.01 7.32 -7.05
C ALA A 95 -20.37 6.54 -5.77
N ASP A 96 -19.84 5.34 -5.63
CA ASP A 96 -20.02 4.42 -4.48
C ASP A 96 -18.78 3.56 -4.31
N ASN A 97 -17.95 3.93 -3.35
CA ASN A 97 -16.68 3.26 -3.09
C ASN A 97 -16.88 1.99 -2.26
N ARG A 98 -17.74 1.09 -2.76
CA ARG A 98 -18.01 -0.22 -2.15
C ARG A 98 -17.87 -1.32 -3.19
N PHE A 99 -16.99 -2.26 -2.89
CA PHE A 99 -16.63 -3.38 -3.74
C PHE A 99 -16.68 -4.70 -2.98
N THR A 100 -16.81 -5.79 -3.72
CA THR A 100 -16.64 -7.15 -3.20
C THR A 100 -15.46 -7.82 -3.89
N GLY A 101 -14.73 -8.63 -3.17
CA GLY A 101 -13.57 -9.34 -3.70
C GLY A 101 -13.20 -10.52 -2.81
N TYR A 102 -12.07 -11.12 -3.10
CA TYR A 102 -11.54 -12.25 -2.34
C TYR A 102 -10.18 -11.88 -1.75
N LEU A 103 -10.02 -12.15 -0.45
CA LEU A 103 -8.74 -11.98 0.22
C LEU A 103 -7.72 -12.98 -0.34
N LYS A 104 -6.56 -12.50 -0.71
CA LYS A 104 -5.48 -13.30 -1.30
C LYS A 104 -4.15 -12.97 -0.62
N ARG A 105 -3.30 -13.98 -0.48
CA ARG A 105 -1.92 -13.82 -0.08
C ARG A 105 -1.00 -14.17 -1.23
N ALA A 106 0.01 -13.37 -1.46
CA ALA A 106 1.13 -13.68 -2.35
C ALA A 106 2.41 -13.29 -1.62
N ASP A 107 3.24 -14.27 -1.33
CA ASP A 107 4.39 -14.16 -0.42
C ASP A 107 3.96 -13.58 0.95
N ASP A 108 4.61 -12.51 1.39
CA ASP A 108 4.30 -11.82 2.64
C ASP A 108 3.31 -10.66 2.46
N ALA A 109 2.75 -10.48 1.26
CA ALA A 109 1.82 -9.40 0.95
C ALA A 109 0.38 -9.89 0.81
N LEU A 110 -0.56 -9.09 1.33
CA LEU A 110 -1.99 -9.33 1.21
C LEU A 110 -2.59 -8.47 0.11
N PHE A 111 -3.54 -9.05 -0.60
CA PHE A 111 -4.24 -8.43 -1.71
C PHE A 111 -5.73 -8.71 -1.64
N ILE A 112 -6.53 -7.84 -2.21
CA ILE A 112 -7.91 -8.12 -2.55
C ILE A 112 -8.01 -8.30 -4.06
N LYS A 113 -8.52 -9.46 -4.51
CA LYS A 113 -8.90 -9.71 -5.91
C LYS A 113 -10.34 -9.26 -6.11
N GLU A 114 -10.56 -8.16 -6.81
CA GLU A 114 -11.90 -7.65 -7.09
C GLU A 114 -12.69 -8.65 -7.93
N ARG A 115 -14.00 -8.82 -7.61
CA ARG A 115 -14.84 -9.92 -8.15
C ARG A 115 -15.16 -9.78 -9.63
N GLY A 116 -15.33 -8.58 -10.16
CA GLY A 116 -15.76 -8.33 -11.54
C GLY A 116 -14.61 -8.27 -12.52
N SER A 117 -13.62 -7.41 -12.23
CA SER A 117 -12.46 -7.17 -13.07
C SER A 117 -11.33 -8.17 -12.86
N TYR A 118 -11.34 -8.89 -11.73
CA TYR A 118 -10.23 -9.72 -11.24
C TYR A 118 -8.91 -8.97 -11.01
N ILE A 119 -8.95 -7.65 -10.92
CA ILE A 119 -7.79 -6.82 -10.59
C ILE A 119 -7.42 -7.05 -9.10
N PHE A 120 -6.12 -7.13 -8.83
CA PHE A 120 -5.56 -7.24 -7.49
C PHE A 120 -5.19 -5.86 -6.97
N PHE A 121 -5.66 -5.56 -5.76
CA PHE A 121 -5.29 -4.34 -5.02
C PHE A 121 -4.52 -4.72 -3.77
N PRO A 122 -3.34 -4.13 -3.52
CA PRO A 122 -2.65 -4.30 -2.24
C PRO A 122 -3.58 -3.94 -1.09
N LEU A 123 -3.65 -4.79 -0.06
CA LEU A 123 -4.47 -4.53 1.12
C LEU A 123 -3.67 -3.70 2.13
N GLU A 124 -4.21 -2.56 2.52
CA GLU A 124 -3.69 -1.78 3.63
C GLU A 124 -4.32 -2.24 4.94
N ILE A 125 -3.48 -2.71 5.87
CA ILE A 125 -3.88 -3.11 7.21
C ILE A 125 -3.24 -2.16 8.21
N SER A 126 -4.00 -1.76 9.23
CA SER A 126 -3.48 -0.97 10.34
C SER A 126 -2.47 -1.77 11.16
N LYS A 127 -1.46 -1.11 11.71
CA LYS A 127 -0.53 -1.72 12.69
C LYS A 127 -1.23 -2.25 13.95
N TRP A 128 -2.42 -1.77 14.21
CA TRP A 128 -3.26 -2.09 15.37
C TRP A 128 -4.33 -3.13 15.06
N GLU A 129 -4.27 -3.70 13.87
CA GLU A 129 -5.21 -4.69 13.37
C GLU A 129 -4.54 -6.06 13.36
N LYS A 130 -5.30 -7.09 13.72
CA LYS A 130 -4.82 -8.46 13.59
C LYS A 130 -4.71 -8.81 12.11
N ALA A 131 -3.59 -9.42 11.74
CA ALA A 131 -3.45 -9.93 10.38
C ALA A 131 -4.49 -11.05 10.14
N PRO A 132 -5.09 -11.09 8.94
CA PRO A 132 -5.97 -12.18 8.56
C PRO A 132 -5.28 -13.55 8.67
N THR A 133 -6.04 -14.54 9.12
CA THR A 133 -5.56 -15.93 9.25
C THR A 133 -5.62 -16.66 7.89
N GLU A 134 -4.96 -17.82 7.80
CA GLU A 134 -4.99 -18.62 6.58
C GLU A 134 -6.41 -19.11 6.22
N GLU A 135 -7.27 -19.30 7.20
CA GLU A 135 -8.66 -19.70 7.02
C GLU A 135 -9.50 -18.63 6.31
N GLU A 136 -9.13 -17.35 6.48
CA GLU A 136 -9.81 -16.22 5.84
C GLU A 136 -9.37 -15.98 4.40
N TYR A 137 -8.31 -16.66 3.93
CA TYR A 137 -7.88 -16.54 2.55
C TYR A 137 -8.89 -17.20 1.61
N ASN A 138 -9.15 -16.54 0.51
CA ASN A 138 -10.15 -16.88 -0.51
C ASN A 138 -11.61 -16.64 -0.07
N GLU A 139 -11.84 -16.15 1.14
CA GLU A 139 -13.17 -15.75 1.57
C GLU A 139 -13.60 -14.44 0.90
N PRO A 140 -14.91 -14.28 0.66
CA PRO A 140 -15.45 -13.04 0.12
C PRO A 140 -15.39 -11.93 1.17
N VAL A 141 -14.91 -10.77 0.76
CA VAL A 141 -14.79 -9.58 1.62
C VAL A 141 -15.37 -8.36 0.94
N GLU A 142 -15.87 -7.42 1.74
CA GLU A 142 -16.23 -6.07 1.29
C GLU A 142 -15.07 -5.10 1.57
N PHE A 143 -14.78 -4.25 0.60
CA PHE A 143 -13.67 -3.31 0.68
C PHE A 143 -13.97 -2.01 -0.06
N ARG A 144 -13.16 -1.00 0.21
CA ARG A 144 -13.09 0.25 -0.53
C ARG A 144 -11.71 0.47 -1.13
N LEU A 145 -11.64 1.27 -2.18
CA LEU A 145 -10.38 1.71 -2.78
C LEU A 145 -9.86 2.95 -2.07
N LEU A 146 -8.56 2.95 -1.78
CA LEU A 146 -7.82 4.10 -1.26
C LEU A 146 -6.93 4.69 -2.37
N HIS A 147 -6.54 5.96 -2.22
CA HIS A 147 -5.62 6.67 -3.11
C HIS A 147 -6.05 6.66 -4.58
N THR A 148 -7.35 6.75 -4.82
CA THR A 148 -7.95 6.68 -6.18
C THR A 148 -7.48 7.80 -7.11
N ASP A 149 -6.98 8.91 -6.55
CA ASP A 149 -6.35 10.02 -7.25
C ASP A 149 -4.93 9.70 -7.78
N LYS A 150 -4.34 8.57 -7.37
CA LYS A 150 -2.97 8.16 -7.69
C LYS A 150 -2.93 6.74 -8.24
N PRO A 151 -3.15 6.54 -9.56
CA PRO A 151 -3.27 5.21 -10.16
C PRO A 151 -2.15 4.21 -9.80
N GLY A 152 -0.92 4.70 -9.59
CA GLY A 152 0.21 3.89 -9.16
C GLY A 152 0.21 3.47 -7.67
N ARG A 153 -0.73 4.00 -6.85
CA ARG A 153 -0.79 3.77 -5.40
C ARG A 153 -2.14 3.27 -4.91
N ILE A 154 -3.05 2.95 -5.82
CA ILE A 154 -4.37 2.47 -5.43
C ILE A 154 -4.22 1.19 -4.62
N SER A 155 -4.79 1.18 -3.44
CA SER A 155 -4.85 0.07 -2.50
C SER A 155 -6.28 -0.22 -2.08
N ALA A 156 -6.49 -1.27 -1.32
CA ALA A 156 -7.77 -1.66 -0.75
C ALA A 156 -7.74 -1.55 0.77
N GLU A 157 -8.87 -1.22 1.37
CA GLU A 157 -9.09 -1.26 2.81
C GLU A 157 -10.40 -2.02 3.06
N LEU A 158 -10.40 -2.95 4.01
CA LEU A 158 -11.60 -3.67 4.42
C LEU A 158 -12.56 -2.76 5.17
N PHE A 159 -13.86 -3.01 5.08
CA PHE A 159 -14.84 -2.34 5.95
C PHE A 159 -14.87 -2.91 7.36
N ASN A 160 -14.57 -4.20 7.50
CA ASN A 160 -14.51 -4.86 8.79
C ASN A 160 -13.06 -4.89 9.28
N HIS A 161 -12.82 -4.24 10.42
CA HIS A 161 -11.50 -4.16 11.04
C HIS A 161 -11.48 -4.97 12.34
N ASP A 162 -10.56 -5.91 12.46
CA ASP A 162 -10.31 -6.61 13.73
C ASP A 162 -9.16 -5.97 14.51
N TYR A 163 -9.44 -4.76 15.02
CA TYR A 163 -8.46 -4.03 15.84
C TYR A 163 -8.20 -4.74 17.17
N ILE A 164 -6.95 -4.64 17.64
CA ILE A 164 -6.59 -5.06 19.02
C ILE A 164 -7.43 -4.30 20.05
N PRO A 165 -7.73 -4.91 21.22
CA PRO A 165 -8.63 -4.31 22.22
C PRO A 165 -8.25 -2.90 22.64
N ASP A 166 -6.96 -2.62 22.82
CA ASP A 166 -6.51 -1.32 23.28
C ASP A 166 -6.64 -0.22 22.21
N PHE A 167 -6.50 -0.58 20.93
CA PHE A 167 -6.78 0.37 19.86
C PHE A 167 -8.30 0.68 19.75
N ARG A 168 -9.16 -0.28 20.02
CA ARG A 168 -10.61 -0.03 20.12
C ARG A 168 -10.93 0.95 21.26
N LYS A 169 -10.25 0.83 22.44
CA LYS A 169 -10.35 1.82 23.52
C LYS A 169 -9.86 3.19 23.08
N ALA A 170 -8.74 3.25 22.34
CA ALA A 170 -8.22 4.49 21.80
C ALA A 170 -9.19 5.16 20.82
N ILE A 171 -9.86 4.38 19.94
CA ILE A 171 -10.91 4.90 19.04
C ILE A 171 -12.06 5.52 19.85
N GLN A 172 -12.50 4.88 20.94
CA GLN A 172 -13.57 5.43 21.77
C GLN A 172 -13.12 6.71 22.49
N ALA A 173 -11.92 6.71 23.09
CA ALA A 173 -11.36 7.88 23.74
C ALA A 173 -11.19 9.05 22.75
N TYR A 174 -10.75 8.79 21.51
CA TYR A 174 -10.65 9.79 20.46
C TYR A 174 -12.02 10.38 20.07
N LYS A 175 -13.03 9.51 19.85
CA LYS A 175 -14.40 9.94 19.49
C LYS A 175 -15.05 10.80 20.56
N HIS A 176 -14.83 10.49 21.84
CA HIS A 176 -15.41 11.20 22.98
C HIS A 176 -14.50 12.28 23.55
N ASN A 177 -13.34 12.52 22.92
CA ASN A 177 -12.32 13.45 23.42
C ASN A 177 -11.94 13.22 24.89
N THR A 178 -11.90 11.95 25.31
CA THR A 178 -11.64 11.53 26.69
C THR A 178 -10.13 11.49 26.93
N PRO A 179 -9.62 12.15 27.99
CA PRO A 179 -8.22 12.02 28.38
C PRO A 179 -7.87 10.59 28.79
N VAL A 180 -6.64 10.18 28.49
CA VAL A 180 -6.08 8.88 28.87
C VAL A 180 -4.73 9.07 29.53
N GLU A 181 -4.38 8.17 30.45
CA GLU A 181 -3.05 8.15 31.06
C GLU A 181 -2.04 7.59 30.05
N ALA A 182 -0.86 8.21 30.05
CA ALA A 182 0.27 7.83 29.22
C ALA A 182 1.56 7.90 30.02
N VAL A 183 2.47 6.97 29.77
CA VAL A 183 3.78 6.91 30.40
C VAL A 183 4.87 7.35 29.40
N VAL A 184 5.76 8.25 29.82
CA VAL A 184 6.88 8.70 29.00
C VAL A 184 7.91 7.59 28.84
N THR A 185 8.16 7.17 27.61
CA THR A 185 9.15 6.11 27.31
C THR A 185 10.42 6.63 26.69
N ARG A 186 10.32 7.74 25.95
CA ARG A 186 11.47 8.37 25.31
C ARG A 186 11.22 9.85 25.06
N ILE A 187 12.25 10.66 25.22
CA ILE A 187 12.23 12.09 24.92
C ILE A 187 13.23 12.37 23.80
N SER A 188 12.82 13.15 22.82
CA SER A 188 13.65 13.64 21.72
C SER A 188 13.49 15.17 21.58
N PRO A 189 14.37 15.87 20.85
CA PRO A 189 14.23 17.32 20.65
C PRO A 189 12.94 17.79 19.98
N TYR A 190 12.22 16.87 19.32
CA TYR A 190 11.01 17.19 18.52
C TYR A 190 9.74 16.53 19.02
N ALA A 191 9.85 15.56 19.95
CA ALA A 191 8.70 14.84 20.46
C ALA A 191 9.01 14.02 21.70
N ILE A 192 7.98 13.79 22.50
CA ILE A 192 7.94 12.80 23.57
C ILE A 192 7.19 11.58 23.04
N TYR A 193 7.74 10.40 23.29
CA TYR A 193 7.09 9.12 22.96
C TYR A 193 6.46 8.57 24.22
N LEU A 194 5.24 8.13 24.08
CA LEU A 194 4.38 7.73 25.17
C LEU A 194 3.85 6.33 24.96
N ASP A 195 3.83 5.53 25.99
CA ASP A 195 3.11 4.27 26.04
C ASP A 195 1.72 4.50 26.64
N LEU A 196 0.73 3.93 25.97
CA LEU A 196 -0.67 3.93 26.34
C LEU A 196 -1.12 2.50 26.63
N TYR A 197 -2.09 2.36 27.56
CA TYR A 197 -2.72 1.07 27.88
C TYR A 197 -1.72 -0.05 28.22
N GLY A 198 -0.70 0.27 29.01
CA GLY A 198 0.31 -0.71 29.45
C GLY A 198 1.35 -1.09 28.38
N GLY A 199 1.62 -0.20 27.44
CA GLY A 199 2.66 -0.39 26.41
C GLY A 199 2.18 -1.02 25.10
N ASN A 200 0.90 -1.37 25.01
CA ASN A 200 0.34 -1.98 23.79
C ASN A 200 0.16 -0.97 22.65
N LEU A 201 0.06 0.32 22.96
CA LEU A 201 -0.02 1.39 21.98
C LEU A 201 1.06 2.43 22.26
N GLN A 202 1.74 2.83 21.21
CA GLN A 202 2.71 3.93 21.27
C GLN A 202 2.14 5.17 20.59
N SER A 203 2.28 6.31 21.24
CA SER A 203 1.89 7.61 20.69
C SER A 203 3.07 8.58 20.69
N LYS A 204 2.87 9.66 19.95
CA LYS A 204 3.82 10.77 19.85
C LYS A 204 3.15 12.06 20.31
N LEU A 205 3.73 12.71 21.30
CA LEU A 205 3.41 14.07 21.73
C LEU A 205 4.41 15.02 21.07
N PRO A 206 4.04 15.81 20.06
CA PRO A 206 4.95 16.73 19.40
C PRO A 206 5.40 17.83 20.37
N LEU A 207 6.68 18.24 20.27
CA LEU A 207 7.21 19.40 20.96
C LEU A 207 7.39 20.55 19.96
N THR A 208 7.03 21.75 20.37
CA THR A 208 7.34 22.96 19.62
C THR A 208 8.84 23.24 19.70
N LYS A 209 9.45 23.71 18.62
CA LYS A 209 10.89 23.99 18.56
C LYS A 209 11.29 24.97 19.68
N GLY A 210 12.24 24.53 20.52
CA GLY A 210 12.70 25.32 21.69
C GLY A 210 11.91 25.10 22.98
N GLN A 211 10.88 24.25 22.97
CA GLN A 211 10.14 23.88 24.17
C GLN A 211 10.91 22.78 24.91
N ASN A 212 11.50 23.11 26.05
CA ASN A 212 12.03 22.12 26.98
C ASN A 212 10.86 21.46 27.71
N SER A 213 10.86 20.14 27.77
CA SER A 213 9.90 19.40 28.57
C SER A 213 10.52 19.15 29.96
N ASP A 214 9.80 19.50 31.02
CA ASP A 214 10.16 19.13 32.39
C ASP A 214 9.93 17.65 32.68
N LEU A 215 9.37 16.92 31.72
CA LEU A 215 9.06 15.49 31.82
C LEU A 215 10.33 14.64 31.74
N LYS A 216 10.33 13.54 32.50
CA LYS A 216 11.36 12.51 32.51
C LYS A 216 10.77 11.18 32.01
N VAL A 217 11.64 10.29 31.55
CA VAL A 217 11.26 8.91 31.25
C VAL A 217 10.71 8.26 32.53
N GLY A 218 9.55 7.63 32.42
CA GLY A 218 8.78 7.04 33.50
C GLY A 218 7.70 7.94 34.09
N ASP A 219 7.66 9.23 33.74
CA ASP A 219 6.59 10.10 34.20
C ASP A 219 5.25 9.72 33.57
N THR A 220 4.18 9.90 34.34
CA THR A 220 2.80 9.70 33.87
C THR A 220 2.14 11.06 33.65
N LEU A 221 1.41 11.18 32.54
CA LEU A 221 0.64 12.39 32.21
C LEU A 221 -0.69 12.04 31.57
N LEU A 222 -1.64 12.98 31.63
CA LEU A 222 -2.90 12.88 30.91
C LEU A 222 -2.74 13.50 29.52
N VAL A 223 -3.20 12.75 28.51
CA VAL A 223 -3.18 13.18 27.11
C VAL A 223 -4.51 12.94 26.44
N ARG A 224 -4.78 13.70 25.36
CA ARG A 224 -5.85 13.43 24.41
C ARG A 224 -5.28 13.01 23.08
N PHE A 225 -6.05 12.24 22.34
CA PHE A 225 -5.69 11.90 20.96
C PHE A 225 -5.98 13.08 20.05
N SER A 226 -4.97 13.62 19.38
CA SER A 226 -5.15 14.63 18.32
C SER A 226 -5.18 14.00 16.92
N TYR A 227 -4.59 12.79 16.78
CA TYR A 227 -4.64 12.02 15.53
C TYR A 227 -4.53 10.51 15.84
N LEU A 228 -5.42 9.74 15.23
CA LEU A 228 -5.44 8.28 15.33
C LEU A 228 -5.52 7.69 13.92
N GLY A 229 -4.43 7.13 13.44
CA GLY A 229 -4.33 6.59 12.07
C GLY A 229 -3.70 5.20 12.03
N ASN A 230 -3.72 4.58 10.85
CA ASN A 230 -3.29 3.19 10.64
C ASN A 230 -1.82 2.91 10.96
N THR A 231 -0.96 3.93 10.95
CA THR A 231 0.49 3.76 11.16
C THR A 231 1.05 4.54 12.33
N ARG A 232 0.33 5.54 12.84
CA ARG A 232 0.78 6.41 13.92
C ARG A 232 -0.37 6.95 14.75
N ILE A 233 -0.07 7.22 16.01
CA ILE A 233 -0.94 7.90 16.96
C ILE A 233 -0.24 9.17 17.39
N VAL A 234 -0.97 10.29 17.41
CA VAL A 234 -0.48 11.58 17.93
C VAL A 234 -1.38 12.01 19.05
N THR A 235 -0.78 12.48 20.14
CA THR A 235 -1.47 12.97 21.32
C THR A 235 -1.08 14.41 21.61
N GLU A 236 -1.90 15.07 22.41
CA GLU A 236 -1.65 16.39 22.97
C GLU A 236 -1.82 16.34 24.49
N ARG A 237 -1.16 17.21 25.21
CA ARG A 237 -1.27 17.31 26.67
C ARG A 237 -2.60 17.95 27.03
N VAL A 238 -3.25 17.43 28.08
CA VAL A 238 -4.46 18.03 28.68
C VAL A 238 -4.10 19.19 29.58
#